data_73fa0861c99071d8fd8c850da50203b6
#
_entry.id   73fa0861c99071d8fd8c850da50203b6
#
_cell.length_a   1.000
_cell.length_b   1.000
_cell.length_c   1.000
_cell.angle_alpha   90.00
_cell.angle_beta   90.00
_cell.angle_gamma   90.00
#
_symmetry.space_group_name_H-M   'P 1'
#
loop_
_entity.id
_entity.type
_entity.pdbx_description
1 polymer ?
#
loop_
_entity_poly.entity_id
_entity_poly.type
_entity_poly.pdbx_seq_one_letter_code
_entity_poly.pdbx_strand_id
1 'polypeptide(L)'
;MDTPFGQLQILSALPESGDFTVKITRLKRPFTLRLRLPDWCKCPILNGQPVTAKDGYYVQQITAPTPLRFCFTPTVQLLYSNARVGANAGRVALSRGGLIYALETQGAPSIHALTLDSKSPIVYRDGCLLAAGTCLQGGDDLYTTAPPKAEPRTLRFIPFCRRLNDKEDQMAVWVRTAD
;
A
#
# COMPACT_ATOMS: atom_id res chain seq x y z
N MET A 1 -12.31 -24.83 -0.27
CA MET A 1 -11.07 -25.65 -0.22
C MET A 1 -11.31 -26.82 0.71
N ASP A 2 -11.15 -28.03 0.20
CA ASP A 2 -11.19 -29.26 1.01
C ASP A 2 -9.80 -29.56 1.58
N THR A 3 -9.79 -29.95 2.86
CA THR A 3 -8.57 -30.31 3.58
C THR A 3 -8.78 -31.60 4.37
N PRO A 4 -7.72 -32.28 4.83
CA PRO A 4 -7.85 -33.43 5.74
C PRO A 4 -8.56 -33.08 7.06
N PHE A 5 -8.62 -31.81 7.44
CA PHE A 5 -9.23 -31.33 8.68
C PHE A 5 -10.69 -30.89 8.51
N GLY A 6 -11.10 -30.56 7.28
CA GLY A 6 -12.42 -30.07 6.99
C GLY A 6 -12.49 -29.21 5.75
N GLN A 7 -13.60 -28.51 5.56
CA GLN A 7 -13.80 -27.56 4.48
C GLN A 7 -13.63 -26.12 4.99
N LEU A 8 -12.84 -25.35 4.25
CA LEU A 8 -12.52 -23.97 4.54
C LEU A 8 -12.90 -23.09 3.36
N GLN A 9 -13.45 -21.91 3.65
CA GLN A 9 -13.69 -20.83 2.69
C GLN A 9 -13.02 -19.57 3.21
N ILE A 10 -12.28 -18.88 2.35
CA ILE A 10 -11.69 -17.57 2.65
C ILE A 10 -12.40 -16.53 1.78
N LEU A 11 -12.95 -15.50 2.40
CA LEU A 11 -13.51 -14.32 1.77
C LEU A 11 -12.61 -13.14 2.13
N SER A 12 -12.13 -12.41 1.14
CA SER A 12 -11.17 -11.32 1.36
C SER A 12 -11.55 -10.10 0.54
N ALA A 13 -11.54 -8.95 1.19
CA ALA A 13 -11.64 -7.62 0.57
C ALA A 13 -10.27 -6.91 0.52
N LEU A 14 -9.19 -7.67 0.77
CA LEU A 14 -7.81 -7.15 0.61
C LEU A 14 -7.51 -6.89 -0.87
N PRO A 15 -6.77 -5.86 -1.18
CA PRO A 15 -6.12 -4.88 -0.31
C PRO A 15 -6.94 -3.58 -0.11
N GLU A 16 -8.16 -3.51 -0.65
CA GLU A 16 -9.00 -2.30 -0.59
C GLU A 16 -9.43 -1.98 0.83
N SER A 17 -9.96 -2.97 1.54
CA SER A 17 -10.20 -2.91 2.98
C SER A 17 -9.39 -3.98 3.70
N GLY A 18 -9.34 -3.89 5.03
CA GLY A 18 -8.65 -4.88 5.85
C GLY A 18 -9.53 -6.05 6.27
N ASP A 19 -10.66 -6.24 5.61
CA ASP A 19 -11.62 -7.26 5.99
C ASP A 19 -11.34 -8.58 5.30
N PHE A 20 -11.21 -9.63 6.10
CA PHE A 20 -11.25 -10.98 5.57
C PHE A 20 -11.87 -11.96 6.57
N THR A 21 -12.47 -13.00 6.04
CA THR A 21 -13.16 -14.01 6.85
C THR A 21 -12.68 -15.41 6.47
N VAL A 22 -12.28 -16.17 7.47
CA VAL A 22 -12.07 -17.62 7.33
C VAL A 22 -13.30 -18.34 7.88
N LYS A 23 -14.06 -18.99 7.00
CA LYS A 23 -15.21 -19.82 7.38
C LYS A 23 -14.80 -21.28 7.39
N ILE A 24 -14.98 -21.96 8.52
CA ILE A 24 -14.87 -23.40 8.62
C ILE A 24 -16.28 -23.95 8.44
N THR A 25 -16.58 -24.43 7.22
CA THR A 25 -17.94 -24.88 6.87
C THR A 25 -18.21 -26.32 7.28
N ARG A 26 -17.16 -27.13 7.39
CA ARG A 26 -17.21 -28.50 7.88
C ARG A 26 -15.93 -28.83 8.62
N LEU A 27 -16.05 -29.29 9.84
CA LEU A 27 -14.92 -29.78 10.66
C LEU A 27 -14.96 -31.31 10.69
N LYS A 28 -13.86 -31.95 10.26
CA LYS A 28 -13.70 -33.43 10.35
C LYS A 28 -12.97 -33.85 11.62
N ARG A 29 -12.00 -33.00 12.06
CA ARG A 29 -11.25 -33.19 13.31
C ARG A 29 -10.67 -31.85 13.77
N PRO A 30 -10.42 -31.67 15.06
CA PRO A 30 -9.74 -30.47 15.57
C PRO A 30 -8.39 -30.24 14.92
N PHE A 31 -8.02 -28.96 14.71
CA PHE A 31 -6.74 -28.58 14.16
C PHE A 31 -6.29 -27.19 14.64
N THR A 32 -5.00 -26.91 14.52
CA THR A 32 -4.45 -25.58 14.78
C THR A 32 -4.44 -24.77 13.51
N LEU A 33 -5.19 -23.67 13.50
CA LEU A 33 -5.10 -22.65 12.45
C LEU A 33 -3.95 -21.71 12.76
N ARG A 34 -3.07 -21.51 11.80
CA ARG A 34 -2.04 -20.46 11.83
C ARG A 34 -2.30 -19.50 10.69
N LEU A 35 -2.58 -18.24 11.01
CA LEU A 35 -2.87 -17.21 10.05
C LEU A 35 -1.78 -16.16 10.10
N ARG A 36 -1.12 -15.90 8.97
CA ARG A 36 -0.10 -14.87 8.91
C ARG A 36 -0.74 -13.49 9.03
N LEU A 37 -0.21 -12.67 9.94
CA LEU A 37 -0.52 -11.25 10.07
C LEU A 37 0.73 -10.46 9.62
N PRO A 38 0.71 -9.82 8.44
CA PRO A 38 1.85 -9.04 7.96
C PRO A 38 2.14 -7.82 8.84
N ASP A 39 3.35 -7.30 8.82
CA ASP A 39 3.79 -6.17 9.66
C ASP A 39 3.04 -4.87 9.38
N TRP A 40 2.50 -4.71 8.16
CA TRP A 40 1.64 -3.59 7.81
C TRP A 40 0.22 -3.69 8.39
N CYS A 41 -0.17 -4.86 8.88
CA CYS A 41 -1.45 -5.11 9.55
C CYS A 41 -1.37 -4.59 11.00
N LYS A 42 -1.70 -3.34 11.19
CA LYS A 42 -1.71 -2.73 12.54
C LYS A 42 -3.04 -2.99 13.23
N CYS A 43 -3.00 -3.25 14.55
CA CYS A 43 -4.18 -3.43 15.41
C CYS A 43 -5.22 -4.41 14.82
N PRO A 44 -4.87 -5.67 14.54
CA PRO A 44 -5.82 -6.63 14.02
C PRO A 44 -6.92 -6.93 15.03
N ILE A 45 -8.16 -6.96 14.54
CA ILE A 45 -9.35 -7.30 15.31
C ILE A 45 -9.91 -8.61 14.80
N LEU A 46 -10.20 -9.55 15.69
CA LEU A 46 -10.86 -10.81 15.38
C LEU A 46 -12.21 -10.88 16.11
N ASN A 47 -13.30 -11.05 15.36
CA ASN A 47 -14.66 -11.13 15.91
C ASN A 47 -14.97 -9.99 16.89
N GLY A 48 -14.48 -8.77 16.60
CA GLY A 48 -14.68 -7.58 17.44
C GLY A 48 -13.69 -7.43 18.61
N GLN A 49 -12.74 -8.35 18.79
CA GLN A 49 -11.74 -8.28 19.86
C GLN A 49 -10.33 -8.06 19.28
N PRO A 50 -9.52 -7.18 19.89
CA PRO A 50 -8.11 -7.03 19.51
C PRO A 50 -7.35 -8.34 19.67
N VAL A 51 -6.48 -8.64 18.71
CA VAL A 51 -5.60 -9.82 18.75
C VAL A 51 -4.17 -9.43 18.46
N THR A 52 -3.24 -10.25 18.95
CA THR A 52 -1.81 -10.06 18.73
C THR A 52 -1.24 -11.22 17.91
N ALA A 53 -0.25 -10.90 17.08
CA ALA A 53 0.54 -11.91 16.40
C ALA A 53 1.67 -12.39 17.33
N LYS A 54 1.94 -13.68 17.30
CA LYS A 54 3.18 -14.27 17.82
C LYS A 54 3.99 -14.74 16.63
N ASP A 55 5.22 -14.25 16.50
CA ASP A 55 6.12 -14.56 15.37
C ASP A 55 5.46 -14.31 13.99
N GLY A 56 4.67 -13.23 13.88
CA GLY A 56 3.95 -12.87 12.65
C GLY A 56 2.71 -13.70 12.36
N TYR A 57 2.25 -14.53 13.30
CA TYR A 57 1.07 -15.38 13.13
C TYR A 57 0.06 -15.19 14.26
N TYR A 58 -1.21 -15.18 13.89
CA TYR A 58 -2.31 -15.49 14.81
C TYR A 58 -2.49 -17.02 14.84
N VAL A 59 -2.59 -17.58 16.03
CA VAL A 59 -2.71 -19.04 16.22
C VAL A 59 -3.93 -19.35 17.06
N GLN A 60 -4.79 -20.25 16.57
CA GLN A 60 -6.00 -20.66 17.26
C GLN A 60 -6.27 -22.16 17.06
N GLN A 61 -6.68 -22.84 18.14
CA GLN A 61 -7.26 -24.18 18.06
C GLN A 61 -8.70 -24.09 17.55
N ILE A 62 -9.00 -24.86 16.53
CA ILE A 62 -10.32 -24.97 15.94
C ILE A 62 -10.92 -26.31 16.36
N THR A 63 -11.94 -26.26 17.23
CA THR A 63 -12.66 -27.41 17.78
C THR A 63 -14.11 -27.50 17.33
N ALA A 64 -14.62 -26.39 16.73
CA ALA A 64 -15.98 -26.31 16.20
C ALA A 64 -16.00 -25.46 14.92
N PRO A 65 -16.98 -25.65 14.01
CA PRO A 65 -17.20 -24.76 12.89
C PRO A 65 -17.52 -23.34 13.36
N THR A 66 -16.59 -22.42 13.21
CA THR A 66 -16.73 -21.03 13.68
C THR A 66 -16.17 -20.08 12.61
N PRO A 67 -16.89 -19.02 12.20
CA PRO A 67 -16.35 -18.01 11.34
C PRO A 67 -15.35 -17.14 12.11
N LEU A 68 -14.18 -16.92 11.53
CA LEU A 68 -13.14 -16.02 12.02
C LEU A 68 -13.15 -14.78 11.13
N ARG A 69 -13.70 -13.68 11.64
CA ARG A 69 -13.79 -12.40 10.94
C ARG A 69 -12.68 -11.49 11.41
N PHE A 70 -11.71 -11.28 10.53
CA PHE A 70 -10.61 -10.35 10.77
C PHE A 70 -10.92 -8.98 10.15
N CYS A 71 -10.55 -7.94 10.87
CA CYS A 71 -10.57 -6.56 10.41
C CYS A 71 -9.28 -5.86 10.84
N PHE A 72 -8.66 -5.14 9.94
CA PHE A 72 -7.53 -4.24 10.23
C PHE A 72 -7.56 -3.05 9.27
N THR A 73 -7.07 -1.91 9.70
CA THR A 73 -7.06 -0.69 8.90
C THR A 73 -5.76 -0.60 8.11
N PRO A 74 -5.78 -0.72 6.78
CA PRO A 74 -4.59 -0.49 5.98
C PRO A 74 -4.15 0.97 6.09
N THR A 75 -2.95 1.21 6.59
CA THR A 75 -2.38 2.54 6.75
C THR A 75 -1.43 2.86 5.60
N VAL A 76 -1.34 4.15 5.24
CA VAL A 76 -0.32 4.65 4.31
C VAL A 76 1.01 4.71 5.04
N GLN A 77 2.06 4.27 4.37
CA GLN A 77 3.44 4.29 4.89
C GLN A 77 4.37 4.89 3.85
N LEU A 78 5.27 5.77 4.30
CA LEU A 78 6.44 6.20 3.55
C LEU A 78 7.53 5.15 3.73
N LEU A 79 8.09 4.70 2.63
CA LEU A 79 9.21 3.77 2.60
C LEU A 79 10.48 4.53 2.22
N TYR A 80 11.52 4.33 2.98
CA TYR A 80 12.84 4.91 2.76
C TYR A 80 13.81 3.81 2.35
N SER A 81 14.66 4.10 1.39
CA SER A 81 15.72 3.16 1.00
C SER A 81 16.92 3.26 1.95
N ASN A 82 17.71 2.19 2.01
CA ASN A 82 19.01 2.25 2.69
C ASN A 82 19.93 3.26 1.99
N ALA A 83 20.75 3.98 2.76
CA ALA A 83 21.67 4.99 2.24
C ALA A 83 22.68 4.45 1.21
N ARG A 84 22.92 3.14 1.17
CA ARG A 84 23.74 2.47 0.16
C ARG A 84 23.09 2.45 -1.23
N VAL A 85 21.78 2.70 -1.33
CA VAL A 85 21.05 2.74 -2.60
C VAL A 85 21.02 4.17 -3.11
N GLY A 86 22.13 4.62 -3.69
CA GLY A 86 22.30 6.01 -4.14
C GLY A 86 21.24 6.48 -5.16
N ALA A 87 20.72 5.58 -5.98
CA ALA A 87 19.65 5.91 -6.94
C ALA A 87 18.35 6.42 -6.28
N ASN A 88 18.14 6.11 -5.00
CA ASN A 88 16.95 6.51 -4.23
C ASN A 88 17.24 7.63 -3.22
N ALA A 89 18.42 8.25 -3.26
CA ALA A 89 18.74 9.37 -2.39
C ALA A 89 17.73 10.51 -2.60
N GLY A 90 17.20 11.08 -1.51
CA GLY A 90 16.18 12.14 -1.55
C GLY A 90 14.82 11.69 -2.14
N ARG A 91 14.53 10.38 -2.08
CA ARG A 91 13.27 9.81 -2.59
C ARG A 91 12.62 8.92 -1.56
N VAL A 92 11.29 8.82 -1.67
CA VAL A 92 10.45 7.91 -0.90
C VAL A 92 9.55 7.12 -1.83
N ALA A 93 9.10 5.96 -1.38
CA ALA A 93 8.01 5.22 -2.01
C ALA A 93 6.81 5.17 -1.09
N LEU A 94 5.61 5.05 -1.66
CA LEU A 94 4.37 4.95 -0.90
C LEU A 94 3.87 3.51 -0.89
N SER A 95 3.45 3.04 0.27
CA SER A 95 2.75 1.78 0.41
C SER A 95 1.46 1.92 1.22
N ARG A 96 0.49 1.04 0.96
CA ARG A 96 -0.72 0.89 1.76
C ARG A 96 -1.25 -0.54 1.64
N GLY A 97 -1.52 -1.18 2.78
CA GLY A 97 -2.07 -2.54 2.80
C GLY A 97 -1.21 -3.59 2.11
N GLY A 98 0.13 -3.41 2.11
CA GLY A 98 1.07 -4.29 1.41
C GLY A 98 1.22 -4.03 -0.08
N LEU A 99 0.47 -3.09 -0.66
CA LEU A 99 0.66 -2.63 -2.04
C LEU A 99 1.65 -1.48 -2.10
N ILE A 100 2.47 -1.49 -3.14
CA ILE A 100 3.31 -0.35 -3.54
C ILE A 100 2.53 0.50 -4.54
N TYR A 101 2.65 1.82 -4.41
CA TYR A 101 1.99 2.79 -5.27
C TYR A 101 3.01 3.50 -6.15
N ALA A 102 2.63 3.77 -7.39
CA ALA A 102 3.43 4.50 -8.36
C ALA A 102 2.77 5.83 -8.71
N LEU A 103 3.59 6.87 -8.85
CA LEU A 103 3.20 8.15 -9.39
C LEU A 103 3.30 8.09 -10.92
N GLU A 104 2.30 8.62 -11.63
CA GLU A 104 2.31 8.85 -13.08
C GLU A 104 2.48 10.34 -13.38
N THR A 105 2.97 10.69 -14.56
CA THR A 105 3.22 12.11 -14.95
C THR A 105 1.98 12.98 -14.94
N GLN A 106 0.83 12.42 -15.31
CA GLN A 106 -0.47 13.13 -15.30
C GLN A 106 -0.39 14.48 -16.03
N GLY A 107 0.25 14.50 -17.20
CA GLY A 107 0.46 15.70 -17.99
C GLY A 107 1.58 16.64 -17.51
N ALA A 108 2.41 16.23 -16.56
CA ALA A 108 3.65 16.93 -16.25
C ALA A 108 4.69 16.71 -17.36
N PRO A 109 5.64 17.64 -17.56
CA PRO A 109 6.65 17.50 -18.62
C PRO A 109 7.56 16.28 -18.43
N SER A 110 7.77 15.87 -17.19
CA SER A 110 8.53 14.67 -16.83
C SER A 110 8.13 14.18 -15.45
N ILE A 111 8.25 12.88 -15.19
CA ILE A 111 8.10 12.32 -13.85
C ILE A 111 9.10 12.91 -12.84
N HIS A 112 10.25 13.36 -13.33
CA HIS A 112 11.29 13.99 -12.50
C HIS A 112 11.00 15.45 -12.16
N ALA A 113 10.03 16.09 -12.82
CA ALA A 113 9.55 17.43 -12.48
C ALA A 113 8.62 17.41 -11.26
N LEU A 114 8.13 16.23 -10.85
CA LEU A 114 7.20 16.07 -9.74
C LEU A 114 7.96 15.83 -8.42
N THR A 115 7.56 16.55 -7.38
CA THR A 115 8.14 16.44 -6.03
C THR A 115 7.01 16.30 -5.02
N LEU A 116 7.10 15.30 -4.14
CA LEU A 116 6.14 15.03 -3.08
C LEU A 116 6.42 15.89 -1.85
N ASP A 117 5.40 16.49 -1.28
CA ASP A 117 5.46 17.01 0.08
C ASP A 117 5.20 15.85 1.06
N SER A 118 6.28 15.28 1.59
CA SER A 118 6.23 14.13 2.49
C SER A 118 5.67 14.46 3.88
N LYS A 119 5.54 15.73 4.24
CA LYS A 119 5.04 16.23 5.53
C LYS A 119 3.53 16.45 5.51
N SER A 120 2.94 16.62 4.34
CA SER A 120 1.50 16.76 4.17
C SER A 120 0.76 15.43 4.28
N PRO A 121 -0.50 15.43 4.76
CA PRO A 121 -1.32 14.23 4.81
C PRO A 121 -1.50 13.57 3.45
N ILE A 122 -1.37 12.25 3.40
CA ILE A 122 -1.63 11.44 2.22
C ILE A 122 -2.98 10.75 2.42
N VAL A 123 -3.92 10.98 1.49
CA VAL A 123 -5.30 10.51 1.60
C VAL A 123 -5.53 9.34 0.64
N TYR A 124 -6.12 8.26 1.15
CA TYR A 124 -6.62 7.17 0.30
C TYR A 124 -8.04 7.48 -0.17
N ARG A 125 -8.22 7.50 -1.49
CA ARG A 125 -9.53 7.74 -2.11
C ARG A 125 -9.63 6.99 -3.45
N ASP A 126 -10.74 6.30 -3.65
CA ASP A 126 -11.08 5.61 -4.92
C ASP A 126 -9.96 4.70 -5.44
N GLY A 127 -9.32 3.95 -4.54
CA GLY A 127 -8.24 3.04 -4.88
C GLY A 127 -6.87 3.70 -5.09
N CYS A 128 -6.77 5.02 -4.97
CA CYS A 128 -5.55 5.81 -5.18
C CYS A 128 -5.07 6.47 -3.89
N LEU A 129 -3.80 6.89 -3.86
CA LEU A 129 -3.29 7.80 -2.85
C LEU A 129 -3.17 9.20 -3.46
N LEU A 130 -3.71 10.19 -2.78
CA LEU A 130 -3.62 11.60 -3.14
C LEU A 130 -2.71 12.31 -2.13
N ALA A 131 -1.73 13.05 -2.61
CA ALA A 131 -0.77 13.78 -1.81
C ALA A 131 -0.52 15.18 -2.37
N ALA A 132 -0.18 16.13 -1.51
CA ALA A 132 0.33 17.42 -1.93
C ALA A 132 1.73 17.28 -2.52
N GLY A 133 2.06 18.13 -3.46
CA GLY A 133 3.37 18.20 -4.06
C GLY A 133 3.52 19.41 -4.97
N THR A 134 4.58 19.42 -5.74
CA THR A 134 4.87 20.47 -6.72
C THR A 134 5.26 19.88 -8.06
N CYS A 135 5.05 20.66 -9.11
CA CYS A 135 5.54 20.40 -10.46
C CYS A 135 6.46 21.54 -10.90
N LEU A 136 7.68 21.20 -11.29
CA LEU A 136 8.59 22.18 -11.87
C LEU A 136 8.12 22.53 -13.28
N GLN A 137 8.01 23.83 -13.54
CA GLN A 137 7.72 24.37 -14.87
C GLN A 137 9.04 24.68 -15.58
N GLY A 138 9.18 24.16 -16.80
CA GLY A 138 10.31 24.49 -17.67
C GLY A 138 9.99 25.69 -18.56
N GLY A 139 11.03 26.39 -19.02
CA GLY A 139 10.97 27.27 -20.17
C GLY A 139 11.36 26.51 -21.44
N ASP A 140 11.52 27.25 -22.55
CA ASP A 140 11.95 26.71 -23.84
C ASP A 140 13.44 26.33 -23.86
N ASP A 141 14.23 26.92 -22.96
CA ASP A 141 15.67 26.70 -22.84
C ASP A 141 15.97 25.40 -22.05
N LEU A 142 16.91 24.59 -22.57
CA LEU A 142 17.37 23.39 -21.88
C LEU A 142 18.15 23.67 -20.59
N TYR A 143 18.85 24.83 -20.55
CA TYR A 143 19.64 25.26 -19.41
C TYR A 143 19.37 26.74 -19.13
N THR A 144 19.21 27.08 -17.85
CA THR A 144 18.97 28.45 -17.40
C THR A 144 19.74 28.73 -16.12
N THR A 145 20.12 29.97 -15.88
CA THR A 145 20.76 30.43 -14.64
C THR A 145 19.73 30.70 -13.52
N ALA A 146 18.44 30.84 -13.88
CA ALA A 146 17.36 30.96 -12.91
C ALA A 146 16.79 29.60 -12.53
N PRO A 147 16.44 29.35 -11.25
CA PRO A 147 15.78 28.09 -10.87
C PRO A 147 14.40 27.98 -11.53
N PRO A 148 13.99 26.78 -11.93
CA PRO A 148 12.64 26.56 -12.48
C PRO A 148 11.58 26.89 -11.43
N LYS A 149 10.45 27.42 -11.88
CA LYS A 149 9.32 27.73 -11.00
C LYS A 149 8.63 26.44 -10.56
N ALA A 150 8.41 26.28 -9.27
CA ALA A 150 7.63 25.17 -8.71
C ALA A 150 6.17 25.61 -8.50
N GLU A 151 5.23 24.86 -9.03
CA GLU A 151 3.79 25.10 -8.86
C GLU A 151 3.15 24.00 -8.01
N PRO A 152 2.27 24.36 -7.05
CA PRO A 152 1.57 23.39 -6.25
C PRO A 152 0.73 22.45 -7.12
N ARG A 153 0.73 21.16 -6.77
CA ARG A 153 -0.03 20.13 -7.49
C ARG A 153 -0.47 19.03 -6.57
N THR A 154 -1.67 18.48 -6.81
CA THR A 154 -2.09 17.22 -6.21
C THR A 154 -1.49 16.07 -7.01
N LEU A 155 -0.71 15.26 -6.35
CA LEU A 155 -0.09 14.05 -6.92
C LEU A 155 -1.02 12.86 -6.66
N ARG A 156 -1.31 12.10 -7.72
CA ARG A 156 -2.12 10.88 -7.65
C ARG A 156 -1.24 9.67 -7.87
N PHE A 157 -1.21 8.80 -6.87
CA PHE A 157 -0.50 7.53 -6.93
C PHE A 157 -1.49 6.40 -7.12
N ILE A 158 -1.19 5.46 -8.00
CA ILE A 158 -1.99 4.27 -8.26
C ILE A 158 -1.25 3.02 -7.76
N PRO A 159 -1.97 1.95 -7.37
CA PRO A 159 -1.31 0.68 -7.08
C PRO A 159 -0.48 0.22 -8.29
N PHE A 160 0.79 -0.09 -8.05
CA PHE A 160 1.70 -0.52 -9.13
C PHE A 160 1.14 -1.69 -9.94
N CYS A 161 0.46 -2.63 -9.28
CA CYS A 161 -0.16 -3.79 -9.92
C CYS A 161 -1.38 -3.45 -10.80
N ARG A 162 -1.93 -2.22 -10.67
CA ARG A 162 -3.07 -1.74 -11.48
C ARG A 162 -2.65 -0.75 -12.56
N ARG A 163 -1.36 -0.60 -12.80
CA ARG A 163 -0.89 0.26 -13.87
C ARG A 163 -1.42 -0.23 -15.21
N LEU A 164 -2.13 0.65 -15.91
CA LEU A 164 -2.61 0.37 -17.27
C LEU A 164 -1.45 0.55 -18.23
N ASN A 165 -1.17 -0.48 -19.02
CA ASN A 165 -0.12 -0.46 -20.04
C ASN A 165 -0.48 0.37 -21.30
N ASP A 166 -1.66 1.00 -21.30
CA ASP A 166 -2.26 1.63 -22.48
C ASP A 166 -1.91 3.11 -22.63
N LYS A 167 -1.11 3.66 -21.70
CA LYS A 167 -0.74 5.09 -21.73
C LYS A 167 0.78 5.22 -21.76
N GLU A 168 1.26 6.12 -22.60
CA GLU A 168 2.67 6.52 -22.73
C GLU A 168 3.17 7.37 -21.55
N ASP A 169 2.44 7.38 -20.42
CA ASP A 169 2.84 8.14 -19.24
C ASP A 169 4.07 7.51 -18.58
N GLN A 170 5.02 8.36 -18.24
CA GLN A 170 6.14 7.96 -17.38
C GLN A 170 5.61 7.67 -15.97
N MET A 171 6.28 6.79 -15.25
CA MET A 171 5.95 6.48 -13.86
C MET A 171 7.20 6.39 -12.99
N ALA A 172 7.01 6.61 -11.69
CA ALA A 172 8.02 6.34 -10.67
C ALA A 172 7.39 5.75 -9.41
N VAL A 173 8.06 4.76 -8.84
CA VAL A 173 7.78 4.24 -7.50
C VAL A 173 8.50 5.09 -6.46
N TRP A 174 9.76 5.41 -6.71
CA TRP A 174 10.59 6.27 -5.87
C TRP A 174 10.50 7.72 -6.35
N VAL A 175 9.85 8.56 -5.57
CA VAL A 175 9.53 9.95 -5.91
C VAL A 175 10.35 10.90 -5.05
N ARG A 176 10.84 12.00 -5.64
CA ARG A 176 11.56 13.04 -4.91
C ARG A 176 10.68 13.64 -3.81
N THR A 177 11.32 14.02 -2.71
CA THR A 177 10.70 14.79 -1.63
C THR A 177 11.24 16.21 -1.60
N ALA A 178 10.45 17.13 -1.06
CA ALA A 178 10.81 18.54 -0.90
C ALA A 178 11.74 18.80 0.32
N ASP A 179 12.25 17.75 0.95
CA ASP A 179 13.09 17.84 2.16
C ASP A 179 14.55 18.12 1.83
#